data_dd4429b12776d72e3f4eb14b623bd8d0
#
_entry.id   dd4429b12776d72e3f4eb14b623bd8d0
#
_cell.length_a   1.000
_cell.length_b   1.000
_cell.length_c   1.000
_cell.angle_alpha   90.00
_cell.angle_beta   90.00
_cell.angle_gamma   90.00
#
_symmetry.space_group_name_H-M   'P 1'
#
loop_
_entity.id
_entity.type
_entity.pdbx_description
1 polymer ?
#
loop_
_entity_poly.entity_id
_entity_poly.type
_entity_poly.pdbx_seq_one_letter_code
_entity_poly.pdbx_strand_id
1 'polypeptide(L)'
;ALGELKVRDLDKAPKLSGGLSIAPLNLREFLATIGQKLPPMKDDKTLSQFELVTRLTGTDNSLNFEDLQVKLDDSSFTGKLAIADFAKQALRVQLKGDRLDLDRYLPAPSKDSQDASAARKAEVKESVANAGQSGSTPLPNAPTQQAWSRDPLLPIELLRKLDLQLSLSLDQLTAQQQSFDKFNLKANGRAGLLTVEELRGNLGSGNFDAKASLDVRPATPLLKVQKSLTRIAVEPFLKKPDQPSPLKGLLDFKADLSTSGNSQQAWIDGLNGSASFVLNDGVLVDANLEQQLCRGIATLNRKVLSSEPRSKDTPFDSLQGTLSLRNGVAHNPDLKVRLPGLALSGNGDLDLRILGLDYRAGITLIGDQREMPDPACQVNERYVGIEWPLRCRGPLEMGAKACRLDQDGMGKVAAKLAGNKINEKLEEKLGDKVSPELKDALKGLFNR
;
A
#
# COMPACT_ATOMS: atom_id res chain seq x y z
N ALA A 1 12.01 -40.22 -18.61
CA ALA A 1 12.28 -40.46 -17.19
C ALA A 1 13.21 -41.67 -17.07
N LEU A 2 14.21 -41.56 -16.23
CA LEU A 2 15.08 -42.67 -15.81
C LEU A 2 14.88 -42.81 -14.30
N GLY A 3 14.69 -44.05 -13.83
CA GLY A 3 14.54 -44.30 -12.41
C GLY A 3 14.84 -45.76 -12.08
N GLU A 4 15.49 -45.99 -10.95
CA GLU A 4 15.62 -47.29 -10.32
C GLU A 4 14.83 -47.24 -9.02
N LEU A 5 13.75 -48.03 -8.94
CA LEU A 5 12.89 -48.12 -7.78
C LEU A 5 13.00 -49.52 -7.19
N LYS A 6 13.29 -49.59 -5.90
CA LYS A 6 13.36 -50.85 -5.11
C LYS A 6 12.17 -50.84 -4.13
N VAL A 7 11.39 -51.91 -4.18
CA VAL A 7 10.32 -52.17 -3.22
C VAL A 7 10.72 -53.35 -2.35
N ARG A 8 10.65 -53.19 -1.04
CA ARG A 8 10.93 -54.21 -0.04
C ARG A 8 9.71 -54.41 0.86
N ASP A 9 9.66 -55.56 1.55
CA ASP A 9 8.65 -55.88 2.57
C ASP A 9 7.20 -55.85 2.05
N LEU A 10 6.98 -56.38 0.83
CA LEU A 10 5.68 -56.33 0.12
C LEU A 10 4.52 -56.92 0.91
N ASP A 11 4.77 -57.91 1.78
CA ASP A 11 3.73 -58.64 2.51
C ASP A 11 3.30 -57.99 3.84
N LYS A 12 4.00 -56.97 4.33
CA LYS A 12 3.73 -56.38 5.65
C LYS A 12 3.57 -54.86 5.60
N ALA A 13 4.61 -54.17 5.18
CA ALA A 13 4.64 -52.70 5.09
C ALA A 13 5.59 -52.33 3.95
N PRO A 14 5.09 -52.18 2.72
CA PRO A 14 5.94 -51.93 1.56
C PRO A 14 6.78 -50.67 1.74
N LYS A 15 8.08 -50.79 1.48
CA LYS A 15 9.04 -49.69 1.53
C LYS A 15 9.57 -49.43 0.14
N LEU A 16 9.34 -48.24 -0.36
CA LEU A 16 9.86 -47.74 -1.62
C LEU A 16 11.17 -46.98 -1.39
N SER A 17 12.18 -47.26 -2.20
CA SER A 17 13.41 -46.43 -2.25
C SER A 17 13.98 -46.43 -3.66
N GLY A 18 14.65 -45.33 -4.06
CA GLY A 18 15.29 -45.26 -5.36
C GLY A 18 15.64 -43.83 -5.79
N GLY A 19 16.11 -43.70 -7.02
CA GLY A 19 16.35 -42.44 -7.67
C GLY A 19 15.36 -42.19 -8.80
N LEU A 20 14.92 -40.97 -8.98
CA LEU A 20 14.10 -40.53 -10.10
C LEU A 20 14.75 -39.35 -10.78
N SER A 21 14.92 -39.46 -12.09
CA SER A 21 15.36 -38.35 -12.96
C SER A 21 14.38 -38.18 -14.10
N ILE A 22 13.82 -37.01 -14.23
CA ILE A 22 12.95 -36.57 -15.34
C ILE A 22 13.78 -35.62 -16.19
N ALA A 23 14.11 -36.03 -17.42
CA ALA A 23 14.78 -35.20 -18.40
C ALA A 23 13.82 -34.02 -18.80
N PRO A 24 14.37 -32.95 -19.40
CA PRO A 24 13.56 -31.83 -19.81
C PRO A 24 12.31 -32.22 -20.58
N LEU A 25 11.17 -31.79 -20.10
CA LEU A 25 9.87 -32.01 -20.75
C LEU A 25 8.98 -30.79 -20.67
N ASN A 26 8.03 -30.69 -21.59
CA ASN A 26 6.96 -29.72 -21.51
C ASN A 26 5.88 -30.23 -20.55
N LEU A 27 5.88 -29.70 -19.32
CA LEU A 27 4.96 -30.13 -18.27
C LEU A 27 3.52 -29.81 -18.61
N ARG A 28 3.25 -28.71 -19.31
CA ARG A 28 1.91 -28.31 -19.78
C ARG A 28 1.33 -29.35 -20.75
N GLU A 29 2.08 -29.76 -21.75
CA GLU A 29 1.66 -30.79 -22.70
C GLU A 29 1.50 -32.14 -22.01
N PHE A 30 2.41 -32.51 -21.13
CA PHE A 30 2.32 -33.73 -20.37
C PHE A 30 1.05 -33.78 -19.51
N LEU A 31 0.74 -32.73 -18.75
CA LEU A 31 -0.48 -32.65 -17.94
C LEU A 31 -1.75 -32.71 -18.80
N ALA A 32 -1.77 -32.07 -19.94
CA ALA A 32 -2.87 -32.17 -20.90
C ALA A 32 -3.07 -33.59 -21.40
N THR A 33 -1.99 -34.33 -21.69
CA THR A 33 -2.05 -35.71 -22.14
C THR A 33 -2.68 -36.67 -21.11
N ILE A 34 -2.46 -36.40 -19.83
CA ILE A 34 -3.07 -37.20 -18.72
C ILE A 34 -4.42 -36.63 -18.27
N GLY A 35 -4.99 -35.70 -19.01
CA GLY A 35 -6.32 -35.13 -18.75
C GLY A 35 -6.41 -34.11 -17.61
N GLN A 36 -5.27 -33.65 -17.10
CA GLN A 36 -5.23 -32.62 -16.06
C GLN A 36 -5.40 -31.22 -16.68
N LYS A 37 -6.46 -30.52 -16.28
CA LYS A 37 -6.70 -29.13 -16.70
C LYS A 37 -5.91 -28.19 -15.80
N LEU A 38 -5.07 -27.36 -16.42
CA LEU A 38 -4.39 -26.27 -15.73
C LEU A 38 -5.32 -25.07 -15.55
N PRO A 39 -5.22 -24.31 -14.45
CA PRO A 39 -5.89 -23.03 -14.35
C PRO A 39 -5.36 -22.08 -15.43
N PRO A 40 -6.18 -21.09 -15.87
CA PRO A 40 -5.71 -20.08 -16.80
C PRO A 40 -4.52 -19.33 -16.19
N MET A 41 -3.46 -19.14 -16.96
CA MET A 41 -2.26 -18.40 -16.58
C MET A 41 -2.07 -17.24 -17.55
N LYS A 42 -1.48 -16.14 -17.08
CA LYS A 42 -1.24 -14.94 -17.89
C LYS A 42 -0.27 -15.21 -19.04
N ASP A 43 0.75 -16.04 -18.81
CA ASP A 43 1.73 -16.44 -19.82
C ASP A 43 1.52 -17.90 -20.24
N ASP A 44 1.15 -18.09 -21.48
CA ASP A 44 0.89 -19.43 -22.07
C ASP A 44 2.16 -20.26 -22.23
N LYS A 45 3.34 -19.67 -22.11
CA LYS A 45 4.64 -20.34 -22.18
C LYS A 45 5.10 -20.91 -20.83
N THR A 46 4.38 -20.66 -19.73
CA THR A 46 4.70 -21.24 -18.43
C THR A 46 4.52 -22.75 -18.44
N LEU A 47 5.28 -23.44 -17.58
CA LEU A 47 5.33 -24.90 -17.45
C LEU A 47 5.83 -25.59 -18.74
N SER A 48 6.58 -24.86 -19.59
CA SER A 48 7.12 -25.41 -20.84
C SER A 48 8.42 -26.17 -20.65
N GLN A 49 9.16 -25.89 -19.58
CA GLN A 49 10.43 -26.54 -19.25
C GLN A 49 10.38 -27.05 -17.82
N PHE A 50 10.44 -28.35 -17.66
CA PHE A 50 10.46 -29.02 -16.36
C PHE A 50 11.51 -30.12 -16.35
N GLU A 51 12.39 -30.08 -15.35
CA GLU A 51 13.36 -31.12 -15.05
C GLU A 51 13.27 -31.45 -13.56
N LEU A 52 13.46 -32.72 -13.21
CA LEU A 52 13.45 -33.16 -11.83
C LEU A 52 14.54 -34.22 -11.61
N VAL A 53 15.30 -34.04 -10.54
CA VAL A 53 16.19 -35.07 -10.00
C VAL A 53 15.94 -35.19 -8.51
N THR A 54 15.74 -36.41 -8.00
CA THR A 54 15.45 -36.63 -6.59
C THR A 54 15.74 -38.07 -6.16
N ARG A 55 15.98 -38.25 -4.88
CA ARG A 55 15.93 -39.56 -4.24
C ARG A 55 14.54 -39.75 -3.62
N LEU A 56 13.92 -40.85 -3.95
CA LEU A 56 12.60 -41.23 -3.44
C LEU A 56 12.73 -42.21 -2.29
N THR A 57 11.96 -41.95 -1.23
CA THR A 57 11.68 -42.92 -0.18
C THR A 57 10.20 -42.90 0.15
N GLY A 58 9.59 -44.03 0.50
CA GLY A 58 8.16 -44.02 0.76
C GLY A 58 7.66 -45.30 1.41
N THR A 59 6.40 -45.29 1.77
CA THR A 59 5.61 -46.38 2.29
C THR A 59 4.28 -46.44 1.53
N ASP A 60 3.39 -47.33 1.92
CA ASP A 60 2.01 -47.39 1.43
C ASP A 60 1.22 -46.08 1.67
N ASN A 61 1.61 -45.30 2.69
CA ASN A 61 0.89 -44.09 3.09
C ASN A 61 1.69 -42.78 2.91
N SER A 62 2.96 -42.83 2.50
CA SER A 62 3.84 -41.67 2.41
C SER A 62 4.81 -41.72 1.25
N LEU A 63 5.23 -40.55 0.77
CA LEU A 63 6.26 -40.42 -0.26
C LEU A 63 7.14 -39.19 0.04
N ASN A 64 8.45 -39.38 0.07
CA ASN A 64 9.42 -38.35 0.30
C ASN A 64 10.31 -38.19 -0.94
N PHE A 65 10.55 -36.94 -1.31
CA PHE A 65 11.50 -36.52 -2.32
C PHE A 65 12.65 -35.83 -1.59
N GLU A 66 13.75 -36.53 -1.44
CA GLU A 66 14.96 -36.05 -0.79
C GLU A 66 15.96 -35.57 -1.83
N ASP A 67 16.86 -34.67 -1.46
CA ASP A 67 17.86 -34.10 -2.36
C ASP A 67 17.23 -33.59 -3.67
N LEU A 68 16.04 -33.00 -3.53
CA LEU A 68 15.24 -32.54 -4.66
C LEU A 68 15.95 -31.42 -5.40
N GLN A 69 16.06 -31.57 -6.72
CA GLN A 69 16.50 -30.57 -7.67
C GLN A 69 15.43 -30.44 -8.74
N VAL A 70 14.84 -29.25 -8.87
CA VAL A 70 13.79 -28.93 -9.84
C VAL A 70 14.21 -27.74 -10.66
N LYS A 71 14.10 -27.86 -11.97
CA LYS A 71 14.06 -26.69 -12.87
C LYS A 71 12.65 -26.55 -13.38
N LEU A 72 12.09 -25.36 -13.27
CA LEU A 72 10.78 -25.01 -13.76
C LEU A 72 10.87 -23.69 -14.52
N ASP A 73 10.75 -23.77 -15.85
CA ASP A 73 11.00 -22.65 -16.75
C ASP A 73 12.37 -21.99 -16.46
N ASP A 74 12.39 -20.73 -16.02
CA ASP A 74 13.60 -19.96 -15.70
C ASP A 74 14.04 -20.09 -14.23
N SER A 75 13.37 -20.95 -13.44
CA SER A 75 13.57 -21.09 -12.00
C SER A 75 14.22 -22.40 -11.64
N SER A 76 15.13 -22.38 -10.67
CA SER A 76 15.78 -23.58 -10.12
C SER A 76 15.50 -23.68 -8.62
N PHE A 77 15.07 -24.85 -8.17
CA PHE A 77 14.79 -25.12 -6.77
C PHE A 77 15.57 -26.33 -6.27
N THR A 78 15.98 -26.28 -5.02
CA THR A 78 16.59 -27.40 -4.29
C THR A 78 15.89 -27.57 -2.95
N GLY A 79 15.88 -28.78 -2.42
CA GLY A 79 15.32 -28.99 -1.09
C GLY A 79 14.70 -30.37 -0.87
N LYS A 80 13.55 -30.36 -0.21
CA LYS A 80 12.79 -31.57 0.14
C LYS A 80 11.30 -31.32 -0.04
N LEU A 81 10.61 -32.36 -0.50
CA LEU A 81 9.15 -32.40 -0.55
C LEU A 81 8.69 -33.75 0.00
N ALA A 82 7.65 -33.76 0.82
CA ALA A 82 7.07 -35.00 1.29
C ALA A 82 5.54 -34.92 1.29
N ILE A 83 4.92 -36.02 0.89
CA ILE A 83 3.55 -36.35 1.21
C ILE A 83 3.61 -37.25 2.43
N ALA A 84 3.50 -36.67 3.62
CA ALA A 84 3.68 -37.38 4.88
C ALA A 84 2.52 -38.33 5.20
N ASP A 85 1.34 -38.07 4.64
CA ASP A 85 0.14 -38.92 4.77
C ASP A 85 -0.77 -38.66 3.56
N PHE A 86 -0.96 -39.65 2.69
CA PHE A 86 -1.81 -39.53 1.51
C PHE A 86 -3.29 -39.30 1.86
N ALA A 87 -3.79 -40.00 2.90
CA ALA A 87 -5.18 -39.90 3.30
C ALA A 87 -5.52 -38.50 3.85
N LYS A 88 -4.58 -37.86 4.54
CA LYS A 88 -4.73 -36.50 5.09
C LYS A 88 -4.21 -35.43 4.13
N GLN A 89 -3.66 -35.79 2.97
CA GLN A 89 -2.99 -34.87 2.06
C GLN A 89 -1.93 -34.00 2.75
N ALA A 90 -1.16 -34.65 3.67
CA ALA A 90 -0.20 -33.94 4.51
C ALA A 90 1.07 -33.60 3.73
N LEU A 91 1.22 -32.34 3.36
CA LEU A 91 2.36 -31.83 2.58
C LEU A 91 3.41 -31.20 3.49
N ARG A 92 4.66 -31.54 3.23
CA ARG A 92 5.84 -30.97 3.89
C ARG A 92 6.79 -30.49 2.82
N VAL A 93 6.99 -29.18 2.73
CA VAL A 93 7.74 -28.52 1.66
C VAL A 93 8.86 -27.68 2.27
N GLN A 94 10.08 -27.96 1.89
CA GLN A 94 11.24 -27.16 2.24
C GLN A 94 12.06 -26.93 0.97
N LEU A 95 11.93 -25.73 0.40
CA LEU A 95 12.55 -25.38 -0.87
C LEU A 95 13.39 -24.12 -0.74
N LYS A 96 14.52 -24.14 -1.44
CA LYS A 96 15.33 -22.97 -1.73
C LYS A 96 15.41 -22.80 -3.24
N GLY A 97 15.09 -21.62 -3.75
CA GLY A 97 15.16 -21.31 -5.18
C GLY A 97 15.98 -20.08 -5.47
N ASP A 98 16.41 -19.96 -6.71
CA ASP A 98 17.11 -18.77 -7.21
C ASP A 98 16.12 -17.64 -7.51
N ARG A 99 15.16 -17.87 -8.38
CA ARG A 99 14.15 -16.87 -8.78
C ARG A 99 12.80 -17.51 -9.01
N LEU A 100 11.75 -16.70 -8.92
CA LEU A 100 10.39 -17.05 -9.34
C LEU A 100 9.66 -15.81 -9.83
N ASP A 101 9.16 -15.81 -11.06
CA ASP A 101 8.25 -14.79 -11.56
C ASP A 101 6.80 -15.27 -11.40
N LEU A 102 6.18 -14.87 -10.28
CA LEU A 102 4.81 -15.29 -9.95
C LEU A 102 3.77 -14.69 -10.90
N ASP A 103 4.03 -13.50 -11.48
CA ASP A 103 3.09 -12.81 -12.37
C ASP A 103 2.77 -13.63 -13.63
N ARG A 104 3.68 -14.48 -14.09
CA ARG A 104 3.49 -15.35 -15.24
C ARG A 104 2.48 -16.47 -14.99
N TYR A 105 2.39 -16.95 -13.75
CA TYR A 105 1.58 -18.11 -13.34
C TYR A 105 0.18 -17.72 -12.83
N LEU A 106 -0.05 -16.43 -12.54
CA LEU A 106 -1.34 -15.94 -12.08
C LEU A 106 -2.32 -15.77 -13.26
N PRO A 107 -3.63 -15.92 -13.02
CA PRO A 107 -4.63 -15.71 -14.05
C PRO A 107 -4.71 -14.24 -14.48
N ALA A 108 -5.10 -14.00 -15.73
CA ALA A 108 -5.45 -12.66 -16.17
C ALA A 108 -6.74 -12.18 -15.47
N PRO A 109 -6.93 -10.84 -15.29
CA PRO A 109 -8.15 -10.29 -14.71
C PRO A 109 -9.42 -10.73 -15.45
N SER A 110 -10.48 -11.04 -14.72
CA SER A 110 -11.79 -11.40 -15.30
C SER A 110 -12.45 -10.23 -16.01
N LYS A 111 -13.47 -10.51 -16.85
CA LYS A 111 -14.27 -9.47 -17.50
C LYS A 111 -15.00 -8.59 -16.49
N ASP A 112 -15.58 -9.17 -15.44
CA ASP A 112 -16.31 -8.43 -14.42
C ASP A 112 -15.40 -7.43 -13.67
N SER A 113 -14.15 -7.80 -13.40
CA SER A 113 -13.15 -6.90 -12.86
C SER A 113 -12.81 -5.75 -13.81
N GLN A 114 -12.76 -6.01 -15.11
CA GLN A 114 -12.47 -5.00 -16.12
C GLN A 114 -13.62 -4.00 -16.25
N ASP A 115 -14.87 -4.48 -16.26
CA ASP A 115 -16.07 -3.65 -16.37
C ASP A 115 -16.25 -2.75 -15.14
N ALA A 116 -16.06 -3.27 -13.92
CA ALA A 116 -16.09 -2.48 -12.70
C ALA A 116 -15.00 -1.38 -12.68
N SER A 117 -13.81 -1.71 -13.18
CA SER A 117 -12.72 -0.75 -13.32
C SER A 117 -13.03 0.35 -14.34
N ALA A 118 -13.72 0.00 -15.44
CA ALA A 118 -14.12 0.97 -16.49
C ALA A 118 -15.19 1.94 -15.97
N ALA A 119 -16.21 1.46 -15.26
CA ALA A 119 -17.27 2.28 -14.67
C ALA A 119 -16.68 3.29 -13.67
N ARG A 120 -15.79 2.84 -12.79
CA ARG A 120 -15.09 3.73 -11.85
C ARG A 120 -14.23 4.78 -12.56
N LYS A 121 -13.49 4.40 -13.61
CA LYS A 121 -12.68 5.35 -14.38
C LYS A 121 -13.53 6.45 -15.02
N ALA A 122 -14.73 6.12 -15.49
CA ALA A 122 -15.66 7.09 -16.05
C ALA A 122 -16.14 8.10 -14.99
N GLU A 123 -16.55 7.62 -13.81
CA GLU A 123 -16.97 8.47 -12.69
C GLU A 123 -15.84 9.39 -12.20
N VAL A 124 -14.62 8.85 -12.05
CA VAL A 124 -13.45 9.63 -11.67
C VAL A 124 -13.13 10.70 -12.71
N LYS A 125 -13.17 10.36 -14.00
CA LYS A 125 -12.95 11.31 -15.11
C LYS A 125 -13.95 12.47 -15.07
N GLU A 126 -15.23 12.18 -14.87
CA GLU A 126 -16.28 13.19 -14.74
C GLU A 126 -16.05 14.08 -13.51
N SER A 127 -15.75 13.48 -12.36
CA SER A 127 -15.46 14.22 -11.12
C SER A 127 -14.26 15.16 -11.27
N VAL A 128 -13.20 14.73 -11.96
CA VAL A 128 -12.02 15.57 -12.23
C VAL A 128 -12.34 16.70 -13.21
N ALA A 129 -13.14 16.43 -14.24
CA ALA A 129 -13.56 17.45 -15.21
C ALA A 129 -14.43 18.54 -14.55
N ASN A 130 -15.33 18.14 -13.64
CA ASN A 130 -16.25 19.04 -12.94
C ASN A 130 -15.59 19.82 -11.79
N ALA A 131 -14.40 19.43 -11.34
CA ALA A 131 -13.73 20.05 -10.20
C ALA A 131 -13.28 21.52 -10.45
N GLY A 132 -13.20 21.96 -11.71
CA GLY A 132 -12.74 23.30 -12.07
C GLY A 132 -11.27 23.59 -11.71
N GLN A 133 -10.73 24.70 -12.21
CA GLN A 133 -9.33 25.07 -11.96
C GLN A 133 -9.12 26.00 -10.75
N SER A 134 -10.15 26.63 -10.20
CA SER A 134 -10.00 27.61 -9.11
C SER A 134 -11.21 27.70 -8.18
N GLY A 135 -10.94 28.02 -6.96
CA GLY A 135 -11.66 28.11 -5.70
C GLY A 135 -13.15 28.42 -5.60
N SER A 136 -13.87 28.68 -6.68
CA SER A 136 -15.32 29.00 -6.65
C SER A 136 -16.23 27.80 -6.95
N THR A 137 -15.70 26.72 -7.51
CA THR A 137 -16.48 25.53 -7.83
C THR A 137 -16.53 24.57 -6.64
N PRO A 138 -17.70 24.09 -6.21
CA PRO A 138 -17.80 23.11 -5.15
C PRO A 138 -16.96 21.87 -5.48
N LEU A 139 -16.32 21.26 -4.46
CA LEU A 139 -15.63 20.00 -4.64
C LEU A 139 -16.64 18.89 -4.94
N PRO A 140 -16.30 17.93 -5.83
CA PRO A 140 -17.15 16.79 -6.08
C PRO A 140 -17.28 15.92 -4.84
N ASN A 141 -18.36 15.17 -4.75
CA ASN A 141 -18.50 14.14 -3.73
C ASN A 141 -17.50 12.99 -3.99
N ALA A 142 -17.24 12.20 -2.94
CA ALA A 142 -16.52 10.94 -3.12
C ALA A 142 -17.25 10.05 -4.13
N PRO A 143 -16.53 9.23 -4.94
CA PRO A 143 -17.15 8.32 -5.88
C PRO A 143 -18.03 7.29 -5.15
N THR A 144 -19.02 6.75 -5.85
CA THR A 144 -19.95 5.75 -5.32
C THR A 144 -19.66 4.34 -5.82
N GLN A 145 -18.88 4.22 -6.90
CA GLN A 145 -18.56 2.95 -7.51
C GLN A 145 -17.46 2.21 -6.74
N GLN A 146 -17.69 0.94 -6.50
CA GLN A 146 -16.69 0.04 -5.92
C GLN A 146 -15.42 -0.02 -6.77
N ALA A 147 -14.26 0.01 -6.11
CA ALA A 147 -12.96 0.01 -6.76
C ALA A 147 -12.36 -1.40 -6.92
N TRP A 148 -12.99 -2.43 -6.35
CA TRP A 148 -12.38 -3.74 -6.13
C TRP A 148 -13.18 -4.88 -6.77
N SER A 149 -12.47 -5.94 -7.20
CA SER A 149 -13.08 -7.13 -7.79
C SER A 149 -13.88 -7.96 -6.77
N ARG A 150 -14.95 -8.59 -7.28
CA ARG A 150 -15.77 -9.58 -6.55
C ARG A 150 -15.29 -11.01 -6.78
N ASP A 151 -14.31 -11.22 -7.65
CA ASP A 151 -13.85 -12.56 -7.98
C ASP A 151 -13.33 -13.30 -6.75
N PRO A 152 -13.64 -14.59 -6.60
CA PRO A 152 -13.08 -15.40 -5.55
C PRO A 152 -11.55 -15.45 -5.63
N LEU A 153 -10.87 -15.23 -4.51
CA LEU A 153 -9.40 -15.21 -4.46
C LEU A 153 -8.82 -16.58 -4.03
N LEU A 154 -9.56 -17.33 -3.23
CA LEU A 154 -9.03 -18.50 -2.55
C LEU A 154 -9.88 -19.74 -2.84
N PRO A 155 -9.27 -20.91 -3.09
CA PRO A 155 -9.95 -22.19 -3.23
C PRO A 155 -10.28 -22.76 -1.84
N ILE A 156 -11.34 -22.26 -1.20
CA ILE A 156 -11.68 -22.52 0.21
C ILE A 156 -11.79 -24.00 0.53
N GLU A 157 -12.43 -24.80 -0.33
CA GLU A 157 -12.62 -26.24 -0.09
C GLU A 157 -11.29 -27.02 -0.08
N LEU A 158 -10.34 -26.61 -0.90
CA LEU A 158 -9.00 -27.15 -0.88
C LEU A 158 -8.28 -26.77 0.42
N LEU A 159 -8.36 -25.50 0.81
CA LEU A 159 -7.69 -24.99 2.01
C LEU A 159 -8.23 -25.61 3.30
N ARG A 160 -9.53 -25.97 3.35
CA ARG A 160 -10.13 -26.68 4.50
C ARG A 160 -9.49 -28.05 4.76
N LYS A 161 -9.08 -28.74 3.71
CA LYS A 161 -8.52 -30.09 3.78
C LYS A 161 -7.01 -30.11 3.91
N LEU A 162 -6.34 -28.96 3.67
CA LEU A 162 -4.90 -28.88 3.58
C LEU A 162 -4.23 -29.14 4.94
N ASP A 163 -3.29 -30.06 4.96
CA ASP A 163 -2.28 -30.22 6.02
C ASP A 163 -0.92 -29.87 5.42
N LEU A 164 -0.43 -28.66 5.68
CA LEU A 164 0.74 -28.07 5.05
C LEU A 164 1.77 -27.61 6.08
N GLN A 165 3.03 -27.94 5.86
CA GLN A 165 4.18 -27.23 6.42
C GLN A 165 5.05 -26.76 5.25
N LEU A 166 5.21 -25.46 5.13
CA LEU A 166 5.95 -24.84 4.03
C LEU A 166 7.08 -23.97 4.58
N SER A 167 8.27 -24.19 4.06
CA SER A 167 9.41 -23.28 4.17
C SER A 167 9.97 -23.03 2.78
N LEU A 168 9.87 -21.82 2.29
CA LEU A 168 10.34 -21.40 0.97
C LEU A 168 11.30 -20.22 1.14
N SER A 169 12.50 -20.34 0.56
CA SER A 169 13.45 -19.24 0.45
C SER A 169 13.79 -19.02 -1.02
N LEU A 170 13.70 -17.79 -1.49
CA LEU A 170 14.05 -17.40 -2.86
C LEU A 170 15.07 -16.27 -2.81
N ASP A 171 16.07 -16.33 -3.69
CA ASP A 171 16.97 -15.21 -3.84
C ASP A 171 16.22 -14.01 -4.45
N GLN A 172 15.29 -14.28 -5.40
CA GLN A 172 14.45 -13.27 -6.03
C GLN A 172 13.03 -13.79 -6.29
N LEU A 173 12.01 -13.00 -5.92
CA LEU A 173 10.61 -13.21 -6.28
C LEU A 173 10.10 -12.00 -7.06
N THR A 174 9.52 -12.21 -8.23
CA THR A 174 8.77 -11.16 -8.94
C THR A 174 7.28 -11.36 -8.71
N ALA A 175 6.61 -10.32 -8.21
CA ALA A 175 5.17 -10.29 -8.02
C ALA A 175 4.64 -8.88 -8.19
N GLN A 176 3.52 -8.70 -8.90
CA GLN A 176 2.92 -7.40 -9.24
C GLN A 176 3.94 -6.45 -9.90
N GLN A 177 4.79 -6.98 -10.78
CA GLN A 177 5.85 -6.26 -11.49
C GLN A 177 6.94 -5.66 -10.57
N GLN A 178 7.00 -6.12 -9.30
CA GLN A 178 8.02 -5.74 -8.33
C GLN A 178 8.95 -6.92 -8.06
N SER A 179 10.24 -6.63 -7.88
CA SER A 179 11.25 -7.62 -7.52
C SER A 179 11.52 -7.57 -6.01
N PHE A 180 11.34 -8.69 -5.36
CA PHE A 180 11.61 -8.90 -3.94
C PHE A 180 12.84 -9.79 -3.79
N ASP A 181 13.88 -9.28 -3.13
CA ASP A 181 15.11 -10.02 -2.91
C ASP A 181 15.10 -10.69 -1.53
N LYS A 182 15.84 -11.81 -1.40
CA LYS A 182 15.95 -12.57 -0.14
C LYS A 182 14.59 -12.90 0.47
N PHE A 183 13.66 -13.32 -0.39
CA PHE A 183 12.30 -13.66 0.02
C PHE A 183 12.29 -14.94 0.87
N ASN A 184 11.60 -14.90 2.02
CA ASN A 184 11.42 -16.05 2.90
C ASN A 184 9.94 -16.14 3.31
N LEU A 185 9.41 -17.35 3.21
CA LEU A 185 8.05 -17.70 3.61
C LEU A 185 8.06 -18.96 4.46
N LYS A 186 7.50 -18.88 5.67
CA LYS A 186 7.14 -20.03 6.49
C LYS A 186 5.66 -20.01 6.77
N ALA A 187 4.99 -21.10 6.43
CA ALA A 187 3.55 -21.21 6.59
C ALA A 187 3.16 -22.63 7.05
N ASN A 188 2.12 -22.70 7.85
CA ASN A 188 1.50 -23.92 8.29
C ASN A 188 0.00 -23.87 7.97
N GLY A 189 -0.54 -25.01 7.59
CA GLY A 189 -1.99 -25.18 7.39
C GLY A 189 -2.44 -26.48 8.02
N ARG A 190 -3.48 -26.44 8.85
CA ARG A 190 -4.06 -27.65 9.42
C ARG A 190 -5.55 -27.44 9.72
N ALA A 191 -6.36 -28.38 9.26
CA ALA A 191 -7.78 -28.41 9.53
C ALA A 191 -8.49 -27.05 9.27
N GLY A 192 -8.17 -26.39 8.17
CA GLY A 192 -8.77 -25.11 7.78
C GLY A 192 -8.24 -23.86 8.47
N LEU A 193 -7.21 -23.98 9.29
CA LEU A 193 -6.45 -22.82 9.81
C LEU A 193 -5.08 -22.76 9.13
N LEU A 194 -4.84 -21.71 8.38
CA LEU A 194 -3.56 -21.43 7.75
C LEU A 194 -2.88 -20.29 8.48
N THR A 195 -1.59 -20.44 8.77
CA THR A 195 -0.79 -19.43 9.46
C THR A 195 0.48 -19.17 8.68
N VAL A 196 0.74 -17.92 8.36
CA VAL A 196 2.01 -17.43 7.86
C VAL A 196 2.80 -16.91 9.07
N GLU A 197 3.80 -17.67 9.49
CA GLU A 197 4.65 -17.34 10.65
C GLU A 197 5.72 -16.33 10.30
N GLU A 198 6.20 -16.40 9.05
CA GLU A 198 7.26 -15.55 8.53
C GLU A 198 6.99 -15.29 7.05
N LEU A 199 6.90 -14.04 6.68
CA LEU A 199 6.92 -13.55 5.30
C LEU A 199 7.79 -12.30 5.29
N ARG A 200 9.01 -12.42 4.80
CA ARG A 200 9.97 -11.31 4.80
C ARG A 200 10.82 -11.28 3.55
N GLY A 201 11.36 -10.13 3.25
CA GLY A 201 12.30 -9.90 2.14
C GLY A 201 12.66 -8.44 2.01
N ASN A 202 13.41 -8.14 0.97
CA ASN A 202 13.79 -6.77 0.62
C ASN A 202 13.02 -6.34 -0.63
N LEU A 203 12.74 -5.06 -0.73
CA LEU A 203 12.14 -4.42 -1.89
C LEU A 203 12.89 -3.11 -2.16
N GLY A 204 13.73 -3.11 -3.18
CA GLY A 204 14.67 -2.03 -3.40
C GLY A 204 15.62 -1.84 -2.21
N SER A 205 15.69 -0.63 -1.66
CA SER A 205 16.50 -0.31 -0.48
C SER A 205 15.81 -0.60 0.86
N GLY A 206 14.54 -0.98 0.83
CA GLY A 206 13.75 -1.24 2.04
C GLY A 206 13.52 -2.72 2.29
N ASN A 207 12.84 -3.03 3.38
CA ASN A 207 12.48 -4.39 3.75
C ASN A 207 11.02 -4.47 4.23
N PHE A 208 10.48 -5.68 4.18
CA PHE A 208 9.14 -5.98 4.69
C PHE A 208 9.17 -7.23 5.57
N ASP A 209 8.30 -7.23 6.55
CA ASP A 209 7.98 -8.36 7.41
C ASP A 209 6.45 -8.45 7.57
N ALA A 210 5.91 -9.66 7.50
CA ALA A 210 4.49 -9.87 7.71
C ALA A 210 4.21 -11.23 8.36
N LYS A 211 3.13 -11.28 9.12
CA LYS A 211 2.49 -12.49 9.65
C LYS A 211 1.03 -12.47 9.29
N ALA A 212 0.45 -13.63 9.05
CA ALA A 212 -0.96 -13.72 8.72
C ALA A 212 -1.59 -15.00 9.27
N SER A 213 -2.88 -14.97 9.50
CA SER A 213 -3.68 -16.17 9.74
C SER A 213 -4.96 -16.11 8.93
N LEU A 214 -5.27 -17.18 8.25
CA LEU A 214 -6.49 -17.36 7.47
C LEU A 214 -7.26 -18.56 8.04
N ASP A 215 -8.42 -18.28 8.61
CA ASP A 215 -9.33 -19.31 9.12
C ASP A 215 -10.48 -19.54 8.13
N VAL A 216 -10.45 -20.68 7.45
CA VAL A 216 -11.48 -21.05 6.46
C VAL A 216 -12.50 -22.06 7.01
N ARG A 217 -12.48 -22.33 8.31
CA ARG A 217 -13.47 -23.21 8.99
C ARG A 217 -14.86 -22.59 8.99
N PRO A 218 -15.05 -21.30 9.30
CA PRO A 218 -16.36 -20.65 9.18
C PRO A 218 -16.84 -20.60 7.72
N ALA A 219 -18.13 -20.38 7.53
CA ALA A 219 -18.73 -20.17 6.21
C ALA A 219 -18.11 -18.96 5.50
N THR A 220 -17.84 -17.89 6.25
CA THR A 220 -17.09 -16.71 5.76
C THR A 220 -15.68 -16.78 6.32
N PRO A 221 -14.65 -16.91 5.48
CA PRO A 221 -13.25 -16.93 5.90
C PRO A 221 -12.85 -15.67 6.66
N LEU A 222 -11.99 -15.83 7.66
CA LEU A 222 -11.45 -14.74 8.48
C LEU A 222 -9.95 -14.61 8.21
N LEU A 223 -9.50 -13.42 7.86
CA LEU A 223 -8.09 -13.09 7.61
C LEU A 223 -7.61 -12.08 8.64
N LYS A 224 -6.47 -12.35 9.26
CA LYS A 224 -5.72 -11.38 10.08
C LYS A 224 -4.33 -11.22 9.52
N VAL A 225 -3.83 -9.99 9.48
CA VAL A 225 -2.52 -9.66 8.93
C VAL A 225 -1.83 -8.63 9.81
N GLN A 226 -0.61 -8.94 10.21
CA GLN A 226 0.32 -7.99 10.81
C GLN A 226 1.44 -7.72 9.80
N LYS A 227 1.71 -6.47 9.49
CA LYS A 227 2.67 -6.08 8.46
C LYS A 227 3.52 -4.92 8.93
N SER A 228 4.82 -5.00 8.64
CA SER A 228 5.78 -3.90 8.79
C SER A 228 6.54 -3.70 7.49
N LEU A 229 6.63 -2.45 7.06
CA LEU A 229 7.46 -2.01 5.95
C LEU A 229 8.46 -1.01 6.49
N THR A 230 9.70 -1.06 6.05
CA THR A 230 10.76 -0.14 6.46
C THR A 230 11.46 0.39 5.22
N ARG A 231 11.46 1.72 5.04
CA ARG A 231 12.13 2.43 3.95
C ARG A 231 11.75 1.93 2.55
N ILE A 232 10.49 1.61 2.33
CA ILE A 232 9.98 1.18 1.03
C ILE A 232 9.74 2.41 0.15
N ALA A 233 10.36 2.47 -1.03
CA ALA A 233 10.07 3.49 -2.03
C ALA A 233 8.62 3.36 -2.53
N VAL A 234 7.84 4.46 -2.48
CA VAL A 234 6.42 4.43 -2.85
C VAL A 234 6.17 4.58 -4.36
N GLU A 235 7.13 5.12 -5.10
CA GLU A 235 7.00 5.41 -6.53
C GLU A 235 6.57 4.23 -7.39
N PRO A 236 7.15 3.01 -7.23
CA PRO A 236 6.79 1.87 -8.06
C PRO A 236 5.33 1.45 -7.94
N PHE A 237 4.70 1.71 -6.78
CA PHE A 237 3.31 1.36 -6.51
C PHE A 237 2.30 2.41 -6.99
N LEU A 238 2.75 3.65 -7.18
CA LEU A 238 1.91 4.79 -7.56
C LEU A 238 2.07 5.19 -9.03
N LYS A 239 3.10 4.66 -9.69
CA LYS A 239 3.36 4.91 -11.11
C LYS A 239 2.27 4.29 -11.97
N LYS A 240 1.73 5.08 -12.89
CA LYS A 240 0.81 4.62 -13.94
C LYS A 240 1.55 4.54 -15.28
N PRO A 241 1.07 3.73 -16.25
CA PRO A 241 1.59 3.81 -17.62
C PRO A 241 1.53 5.26 -18.10
N ASP A 242 2.61 5.75 -18.68
CA ASP A 242 2.75 7.08 -19.27
C ASP A 242 2.58 8.29 -18.31
N GLN A 243 2.59 8.06 -16.99
CA GLN A 243 2.54 9.13 -16.00
C GLN A 243 3.59 8.91 -14.90
N PRO A 244 4.32 9.96 -14.47
CA PRO A 244 5.19 9.87 -13.33
C PRO A 244 4.37 9.56 -12.06
N SER A 245 5.02 9.00 -11.04
CA SER A 245 4.39 8.85 -9.74
C SER A 245 4.04 10.22 -9.17
N PRO A 246 2.81 10.44 -8.66
CA PRO A 246 2.42 11.71 -8.06
C PRO A 246 3.12 11.98 -6.72
N LEU A 247 3.71 10.95 -6.12
CA LEU A 247 4.36 10.99 -4.82
C LEU A 247 5.63 10.14 -4.86
N LYS A 248 6.72 10.65 -4.28
CA LYS A 248 7.97 9.94 -4.04
C LYS A 248 8.27 9.94 -2.54
N GLY A 249 9.14 9.06 -2.11
CA GLY A 249 9.63 9.00 -0.74
C GLY A 249 9.79 7.58 -0.22
N LEU A 250 10.34 7.49 1.00
CA LEU A 250 10.61 6.24 1.69
C LEU A 250 9.60 6.02 2.81
N LEU A 251 8.77 4.99 2.65
CA LEU A 251 7.66 4.66 3.54
C LEU A 251 8.10 3.69 4.64
N ASP A 252 7.90 4.09 5.87
CA ASP A 252 7.78 3.22 7.02
C ASP A 252 6.29 3.02 7.33
N PHE A 253 5.85 1.78 7.44
CA PHE A 253 4.44 1.44 7.63
C PHE A 253 4.29 0.25 8.57
N LYS A 254 3.37 0.35 9.52
CA LYS A 254 2.98 -0.78 10.39
C LYS A 254 1.48 -0.90 10.41
N ALA A 255 0.97 -2.13 10.39
CA ALA A 255 -0.47 -2.39 10.43
C ALA A 255 -0.77 -3.69 11.16
N ASP A 256 -1.91 -3.68 11.87
CA ASP A 256 -2.58 -4.87 12.43
C ASP A 256 -4.02 -4.83 11.94
N LEU A 257 -4.35 -5.72 11.03
CA LEU A 257 -5.58 -5.69 10.24
C LEU A 257 -6.31 -7.01 10.34
N SER A 258 -7.63 -6.95 10.31
CA SER A 258 -8.51 -8.09 10.19
C SER A 258 -9.61 -7.84 9.17
N THR A 259 -10.03 -8.88 8.47
CA THR A 259 -11.13 -8.81 7.52
C THR A 259 -11.78 -10.17 7.33
N SER A 260 -12.87 -10.22 6.56
CA SER A 260 -13.59 -11.45 6.26
C SER A 260 -14.06 -11.49 4.81
N GLY A 261 -14.28 -12.71 4.29
CA GLY A 261 -14.74 -12.91 2.93
C GLY A 261 -13.71 -13.60 2.04
N ASN A 262 -14.03 -13.69 0.73
CA ASN A 262 -13.17 -14.36 -0.27
C ASN A 262 -13.13 -13.59 -1.59
N SER A 263 -13.06 -12.26 -1.54
CA SER A 263 -12.82 -11.41 -2.71
C SER A 263 -12.13 -10.12 -2.28
N GLN A 264 -11.52 -9.40 -3.21
CA GLN A 264 -10.93 -8.09 -2.91
C GLN A 264 -11.97 -7.16 -2.29
N GLN A 265 -13.15 -7.06 -2.90
CA GLN A 265 -14.23 -6.22 -2.38
C GLN A 265 -14.60 -6.62 -0.94
N ALA A 266 -14.86 -7.91 -0.68
CA ALA A 266 -15.24 -8.36 0.65
C ALA A 266 -14.14 -8.07 1.69
N TRP A 267 -12.88 -8.25 1.32
CA TRP A 267 -11.77 -7.93 2.21
C TRP A 267 -11.66 -6.45 2.53
N ILE A 268 -11.89 -5.58 1.55
CA ILE A 268 -11.88 -4.14 1.80
C ILE A 268 -13.13 -3.71 2.58
N ASP A 269 -14.32 -4.18 2.20
CA ASP A 269 -15.59 -3.84 2.91
C ASP A 269 -15.56 -4.26 4.39
N GLY A 270 -14.93 -5.40 4.69
CA GLY A 270 -14.77 -5.93 6.04
C GLY A 270 -13.49 -5.51 6.76
N LEU A 271 -12.68 -4.60 6.20
CA LEU A 271 -11.37 -4.26 6.75
C LEU A 271 -11.47 -3.46 8.04
N ASN A 272 -10.88 -3.99 9.11
CA ASN A 272 -10.81 -3.38 10.43
C ASN A 272 -9.39 -3.45 10.97
N GLY A 273 -9.05 -2.54 11.91
CA GLY A 273 -7.77 -2.56 12.59
C GLY A 273 -7.13 -1.19 12.72
N SER A 274 -5.81 -1.16 12.80
CA SER A 274 -5.03 0.06 12.91
C SER A 274 -3.78 0.02 12.04
N ALA A 275 -3.32 1.19 11.64
CA ALA A 275 -2.06 1.35 10.96
C ALA A 275 -1.37 2.66 11.37
N SER A 276 -0.07 2.73 11.14
CA SER A 276 0.71 3.96 11.24
C SER A 276 1.67 4.05 10.06
N PHE A 277 1.94 5.26 9.63
CA PHE A 277 2.85 5.50 8.51
C PHE A 277 3.72 6.72 8.76
N VAL A 278 4.94 6.67 8.23
CA VAL A 278 5.85 7.79 8.09
C VAL A 278 6.46 7.70 6.69
N LEU A 279 6.28 8.74 5.89
CA LEU A 279 6.92 8.88 4.59
C LEU A 279 8.00 9.96 4.72
N ASN A 280 9.25 9.58 4.59
CA ASN A 280 10.42 10.45 4.71
C ASN A 280 10.97 10.82 3.34
N ASP A 281 11.69 11.94 3.28
CA ASP A 281 12.38 12.43 2.09
C ASP A 281 11.44 12.46 0.87
N GLY A 282 10.25 13.00 1.08
CA GLY A 282 9.18 12.92 0.11
C GLY A 282 9.16 14.06 -0.90
N VAL A 283 8.51 13.81 -2.04
CA VAL A 283 8.28 14.80 -3.08
C VAL A 283 6.86 14.63 -3.63
N LEU A 284 6.05 15.68 -3.54
CA LEU A 284 4.80 15.80 -4.30
C LEU A 284 5.15 16.26 -5.73
N VAL A 285 4.93 15.41 -6.70
CA VAL A 285 5.29 15.64 -8.10
C VAL A 285 4.17 16.43 -8.79
N ASP A 286 4.54 17.41 -9.62
CA ASP A 286 3.63 18.32 -10.34
C ASP A 286 2.63 19.05 -9.42
N ALA A 287 2.97 19.26 -8.15
CA ALA A 287 2.19 19.96 -7.16
C ALA A 287 3.06 20.99 -6.44
N ASN A 288 3.11 22.21 -6.94
CA ASN A 288 3.86 23.29 -6.30
C ASN A 288 3.01 24.02 -5.25
N LEU A 289 3.04 23.49 -4.02
CA LEU A 289 2.30 24.10 -2.90
C LEU A 289 2.88 25.46 -2.50
N GLU A 290 4.20 25.61 -2.58
CA GLU A 290 4.89 26.88 -2.31
C GLU A 290 4.37 27.99 -3.23
N GLN A 291 4.31 27.74 -4.54
CA GLN A 291 3.80 28.71 -5.50
C GLN A 291 2.30 28.99 -5.34
N GLN A 292 1.50 27.96 -5.02
CA GLN A 292 0.06 28.16 -4.77
C GLN A 292 -0.17 29.06 -3.56
N LEU A 293 0.57 28.84 -2.48
CA LEU A 293 0.53 29.67 -1.30
C LEU A 293 1.04 31.09 -1.62
N CYS A 294 2.17 31.19 -2.31
CA CYS A 294 2.75 32.46 -2.75
C CYS A 294 1.74 33.29 -3.55
N ARG A 295 1.04 32.66 -4.50
CA ARG A 295 -0.06 33.30 -5.26
C ARG A 295 -1.18 33.80 -4.35
N GLY A 296 -1.61 32.97 -3.40
CA GLY A 296 -2.64 33.37 -2.43
C GLY A 296 -2.24 34.60 -1.61
N ILE A 297 -1.03 34.61 -1.09
CA ILE A 297 -0.48 35.73 -0.31
C ILE A 297 -0.32 36.99 -1.17
N ALA A 298 0.23 36.88 -2.39
CA ALA A 298 0.39 37.97 -3.32
C ALA A 298 -0.97 38.62 -3.66
N THR A 299 -2.01 37.80 -3.87
CA THR A 299 -3.38 38.25 -4.12
C THR A 299 -3.92 39.04 -2.93
N LEU A 300 -3.73 38.56 -1.69
CA LEU A 300 -4.10 39.26 -0.47
C LEU A 300 -3.35 40.60 -0.32
N ASN A 301 -2.10 40.65 -0.73
CA ASN A 301 -1.25 41.82 -0.72
C ASN A 301 -1.50 42.77 -1.93
N ARG A 302 -2.42 42.40 -2.84
CA ARG A 302 -2.68 43.13 -4.12
C ARG A 302 -1.41 43.27 -4.97
N LYS A 303 -0.53 42.26 -4.97
CA LYS A 303 0.70 42.23 -5.73
C LYS A 303 0.62 41.11 -6.78
N VAL A 304 1.40 41.24 -7.82
CA VAL A 304 1.58 40.22 -8.87
C VAL A 304 2.91 39.54 -8.64
N LEU A 305 2.97 38.20 -8.85
CA LEU A 305 4.22 37.45 -8.78
C LEU A 305 5.17 37.94 -9.89
N SER A 306 6.41 38.17 -9.53
CA SER A 306 7.47 38.68 -10.42
C SER A 306 8.50 37.59 -10.76
N SER A 307 8.53 36.49 -10.01
CA SER A 307 9.52 35.43 -10.16
C SER A 307 8.91 34.16 -10.76
N GLU A 308 9.69 33.44 -11.56
CA GLU A 308 9.37 32.09 -12.01
C GLU A 308 9.39 31.10 -10.84
N PRO A 309 8.57 30.06 -10.86
CA PRO A 309 8.57 29.04 -9.81
C PRO A 309 9.91 28.29 -9.76
N ARG A 310 10.46 28.10 -8.58
CA ARG A 310 11.73 27.37 -8.38
C ARG A 310 11.65 25.90 -8.77
N SER A 311 10.47 25.30 -8.65
CA SER A 311 10.21 23.90 -8.96
C SER A 311 8.77 23.71 -9.37
N LYS A 312 8.48 22.61 -10.07
CA LYS A 312 7.10 22.14 -10.28
C LYS A 312 6.63 21.25 -9.13
N ASP A 313 7.56 20.77 -8.32
CA ASP A 313 7.36 19.78 -7.29
C ASP A 313 7.48 20.42 -5.90
N THR A 314 6.86 19.80 -4.89
CA THR A 314 7.01 20.20 -3.49
C THR A 314 7.75 19.11 -2.72
N PRO A 315 9.01 19.33 -2.34
CA PRO A 315 9.69 18.45 -1.40
C PRO A 315 9.12 18.61 0.01
N PHE A 316 9.14 17.54 0.81
CA PHE A 316 8.80 17.57 2.23
C PHE A 316 9.71 16.63 3.03
N ASP A 317 10.01 17.00 4.27
CA ASP A 317 10.89 16.22 5.12
C ASP A 317 10.20 14.93 5.60
N SER A 318 8.95 15.07 6.06
CA SER A 318 8.16 13.93 6.54
C SER A 318 6.66 14.17 6.41
N LEU A 319 5.94 13.08 6.14
CA LEU A 319 4.48 12.98 6.17
C LEU A 319 4.14 11.79 7.05
N GLN A 320 3.42 11.99 8.15
CA GLN A 320 3.13 10.93 9.11
C GLN A 320 1.71 11.00 9.65
N GLY A 321 1.20 9.86 10.09
CA GLY A 321 -0.10 9.75 10.72
C GLY A 321 -0.44 8.34 11.16
N THR A 322 -1.56 8.24 11.88
CA THR A 322 -2.15 6.96 12.30
C THR A 322 -3.49 6.74 11.60
N LEU A 323 -3.91 5.51 11.45
CA LEU A 323 -5.17 5.13 10.84
C LEU A 323 -5.93 4.18 11.75
N SER A 324 -7.20 4.46 11.97
CA SER A 324 -8.16 3.54 12.56
C SER A 324 -9.11 3.08 11.46
N LEU A 325 -9.13 1.78 11.18
CA LEU A 325 -9.92 1.21 10.10
C LEU A 325 -11.17 0.55 10.65
N ARG A 326 -12.34 0.87 10.08
CA ARG A 326 -13.62 0.26 10.39
C ARG A 326 -14.41 0.04 9.11
N ASN A 327 -14.71 -1.22 8.80
CA ASN A 327 -15.53 -1.60 7.64
C ASN A 327 -15.10 -0.91 6.35
N GLY A 328 -13.77 -0.93 6.07
CA GLY A 328 -13.20 -0.35 4.86
C GLY A 328 -13.02 1.17 4.86
N VAL A 329 -13.39 1.86 5.93
CA VAL A 329 -13.10 3.29 6.09
C VAL A 329 -11.91 3.49 7.01
N ALA A 330 -10.89 4.17 6.53
CA ALA A 330 -9.70 4.53 7.30
C ALA A 330 -9.84 5.97 7.81
N HIS A 331 -10.04 6.11 9.11
CA HIS A 331 -10.04 7.40 9.80
C HIS A 331 -8.61 7.77 10.20
N ASN A 332 -8.15 8.94 9.79
CA ASN A 332 -6.88 9.52 10.22
C ASN A 332 -7.15 10.75 11.11
N PRO A 333 -6.76 10.75 12.38
CA PRO A 333 -6.99 11.87 13.28
C PRO A 333 -5.86 12.91 13.31
N ASP A 334 -4.66 12.56 12.81
CA ASP A 334 -3.41 13.19 13.24
C ASP A 334 -2.36 13.37 12.13
N LEU A 335 -2.79 13.54 10.87
CA LEU A 335 -1.84 13.80 9.78
C LEU A 335 -0.97 15.01 10.10
N LYS A 336 0.32 14.83 9.91
CA LYS A 336 1.31 15.92 9.98
C LYS A 336 2.25 15.82 8.80
N VAL A 337 2.45 16.94 8.14
CA VAL A 337 3.44 17.07 7.06
C VAL A 337 4.35 18.23 7.40
N ARG A 338 5.64 18.02 7.32
CA ARG A 338 6.65 19.05 7.48
C ARG A 338 7.27 19.36 6.13
N LEU A 339 7.12 20.63 5.73
CA LEU A 339 7.71 21.17 4.51
C LEU A 339 8.63 22.33 4.87
N PRO A 340 9.60 22.72 4.02
CA PRO A 340 10.37 23.94 4.21
C PRO A 340 9.46 25.16 4.38
N GLY A 341 9.56 25.84 5.51
CA GLY A 341 8.74 27.04 5.82
C GLY A 341 7.26 26.80 6.10
N LEU A 342 6.76 25.55 6.01
CA LEU A 342 5.35 25.21 6.13
C LEU A 342 5.14 23.99 7.03
N ALA A 343 4.03 23.98 7.76
CA ALA A 343 3.48 22.78 8.37
C ALA A 343 2.07 22.52 7.81
N LEU A 344 1.76 21.27 7.54
CA LEU A 344 0.40 20.86 7.20
C LEU A 344 -0.05 19.86 8.26
N SER A 345 -1.22 20.10 8.82
CA SER A 345 -1.93 19.19 9.72
C SER A 345 -3.24 18.78 9.08
N GLY A 346 -3.79 17.65 9.49
CA GLY A 346 -5.09 17.25 8.96
C GLY A 346 -5.70 16.07 9.65
N ASN A 347 -6.99 15.89 9.41
CA ASN A 347 -7.78 14.75 9.85
C ASN A 347 -8.92 14.49 8.87
N GLY A 348 -9.40 13.27 8.83
CA GLY A 348 -10.50 12.90 7.96
C GLY A 348 -10.55 11.42 7.63
N ASP A 349 -11.36 11.11 6.64
CA ASP A 349 -11.67 9.76 6.25
C ASP A 349 -11.22 9.46 4.81
N LEU A 350 -10.66 8.28 4.64
CA LEU A 350 -10.41 7.65 3.36
C LEU A 350 -11.29 6.40 3.27
N ASP A 351 -12.31 6.46 2.43
CA ASP A 351 -13.15 5.31 2.14
C ASP A 351 -12.46 4.41 1.11
N LEU A 352 -11.83 3.34 1.60
CA LEU A 352 -11.06 2.42 0.76
C LEU A 352 -11.95 1.64 -0.21
N ARG A 353 -13.25 1.46 0.07
CA ARG A 353 -14.19 0.71 -0.76
C ARG A 353 -14.35 1.37 -2.13
N ILE A 354 -14.38 2.67 -2.15
CA ILE A 354 -14.60 3.53 -3.32
C ILE A 354 -13.42 4.44 -3.63
N LEU A 355 -12.31 4.34 -2.87
CA LEU A 355 -11.14 5.23 -2.93
C LEU A 355 -11.56 6.72 -2.88
N GLY A 356 -12.49 7.02 -1.97
CA GLY A 356 -13.02 8.35 -1.76
C GLY A 356 -12.36 9.06 -0.59
N LEU A 357 -12.12 10.37 -0.75
CA LEU A 357 -11.50 11.22 0.26
C LEU A 357 -12.54 12.20 0.81
N ASP A 358 -12.60 12.34 2.13
CA ASP A 358 -13.29 13.42 2.84
C ASP A 358 -12.41 13.89 4.01
N TYR A 359 -11.70 15.00 3.80
CA TYR A 359 -10.57 15.35 4.63
C TYR A 359 -10.53 16.86 4.91
N ARG A 360 -10.15 17.23 6.14
CA ARG A 360 -9.84 18.60 6.51
C ARG A 360 -8.36 18.72 6.77
N ALA A 361 -7.75 19.74 6.24
CA ALA A 361 -6.35 20.04 6.45
C ALA A 361 -6.16 21.52 6.79
N GLY A 362 -5.06 21.82 7.44
CA GLY A 362 -4.64 23.18 7.74
C GLY A 362 -3.21 23.40 7.30
N ILE A 363 -2.95 24.48 6.60
CA ILE A 363 -1.60 24.92 6.25
C ILE A 363 -1.20 26.06 7.18
N THR A 364 -0.06 25.89 7.87
CA THR A 364 0.50 26.92 8.77
C THR A 364 1.86 27.35 8.25
N LEU A 365 2.06 28.66 8.16
CA LEU A 365 3.36 29.26 7.88
C LEU A 365 4.21 29.22 9.15
N ILE A 366 5.36 28.55 9.12
CA ILE A 366 6.25 28.39 10.27
C ILE A 366 7.68 28.88 10.02
N GLY A 367 8.00 29.24 8.77
CA GLY A 367 9.37 29.48 8.34
C GLY A 367 9.81 30.92 8.28
N ASP A 368 11.12 31.10 8.06
CA ASP A 368 11.75 32.39 7.83
C ASP A 368 11.23 32.98 6.51
N GLN A 369 10.77 34.22 6.57
CA GLN A 369 10.23 34.96 5.41
C GLN A 369 11.23 35.09 4.24
N ARG A 370 12.52 34.91 4.51
CA ARG A 370 13.59 34.98 3.51
C ARG A 370 13.63 33.77 2.55
N GLU A 371 12.93 32.71 2.87
CA GLU A 371 12.89 31.49 2.03
C GLU A 371 11.80 31.55 0.95
N MET A 372 10.87 32.51 1.01
CA MET A 372 9.81 32.61 0.00
C MET A 372 10.37 33.00 -1.37
N PRO A 373 9.88 32.38 -2.47
CA PRO A 373 10.47 32.49 -3.80
C PRO A 373 10.29 33.86 -4.44
N ASP A 374 9.31 34.67 -4.00
CA ASP A 374 8.94 35.94 -4.62
C ASP A 374 8.69 37.01 -3.56
N PRO A 375 9.21 38.25 -3.77
CA PRO A 375 8.95 39.39 -2.87
C PRO A 375 7.48 39.72 -2.72
N ALA A 376 6.62 39.41 -3.69
CA ALA A 376 5.18 39.62 -3.62
C ALA A 376 4.48 38.71 -2.59
N CYS A 377 5.05 37.58 -2.28
CA CYS A 377 4.54 36.65 -1.30
C CYS A 377 5.32 36.63 0.01
N GLN A 378 6.18 37.60 0.24
CA GLN A 378 6.76 37.83 1.56
C GLN A 378 5.64 37.94 2.58
N VAL A 379 5.68 37.04 3.57
CA VAL A 379 4.65 36.98 4.59
C VAL A 379 4.93 38.06 5.62
N ASN A 380 3.95 38.90 5.89
CA ASN A 380 3.98 39.73 7.08
C ASN A 380 3.92 38.77 8.30
N GLU A 381 4.64 39.08 9.38
CA GLU A 381 4.65 38.32 10.65
C GLU A 381 3.23 38.00 11.16
N ARG A 382 2.25 38.87 10.84
CA ARG A 382 0.83 38.67 11.19
C ARG A 382 0.21 37.39 10.63
N TYR A 383 0.78 36.79 9.58
CA TYR A 383 0.28 35.54 8.96
C TYR A 383 0.99 34.30 9.49
N VAL A 384 2.14 34.44 10.15
CA VAL A 384 2.90 33.33 10.73
C VAL A 384 2.10 32.71 11.89
N GLY A 385 2.07 31.38 11.95
CA GLY A 385 1.32 30.65 12.96
C GLY A 385 -0.20 30.59 12.75
N ILE A 386 -0.71 31.20 11.68
CA ILE A 386 -2.12 31.09 11.32
C ILE A 386 -2.32 29.84 10.48
N GLU A 387 -3.23 28.99 10.92
CA GLU A 387 -3.65 27.80 10.17
C GLU A 387 -4.72 28.18 9.15
N TRP A 388 -4.40 27.98 7.87
CA TRP A 388 -5.30 28.20 6.74
C TRP A 388 -6.07 26.90 6.46
N PRO A 389 -7.40 26.88 6.66
CA PRO A 389 -8.18 25.68 6.55
C PRO A 389 -8.41 25.28 5.09
N LEU A 390 -8.24 23.98 4.83
CA LEU A 390 -8.54 23.34 3.56
C LEU A 390 -9.59 22.24 3.75
N ARG A 391 -10.48 22.12 2.78
CA ARG A 391 -11.37 20.98 2.62
C ARG A 391 -10.98 20.19 1.39
N CYS A 392 -10.74 18.89 1.56
CA CYS A 392 -10.41 17.99 0.47
C CYS A 392 -11.52 16.93 0.36
N ARG A 393 -12.13 16.80 -0.82
CA ARG A 393 -13.22 15.85 -1.06
C ARG A 393 -13.18 15.35 -2.50
N GLY A 394 -13.58 14.09 -2.72
CA GLY A 394 -13.70 13.50 -4.04
C GLY A 394 -12.89 12.23 -4.19
N PRO A 395 -12.70 11.75 -5.43
CA PRO A 395 -11.85 10.61 -5.71
C PRO A 395 -10.40 10.87 -5.29
N LEU A 396 -9.74 9.86 -4.72
CA LEU A 396 -8.34 9.94 -4.33
C LEU A 396 -7.41 10.29 -5.51
N GLU A 397 -7.80 9.88 -6.71
CA GLU A 397 -7.07 10.13 -7.96
C GLU A 397 -7.00 11.61 -8.35
N MET A 398 -7.83 12.46 -7.77
CA MET A 398 -7.74 13.91 -7.95
C MET A 398 -6.47 14.51 -7.33
N GLY A 399 -5.88 13.83 -6.33
CA GLY A 399 -4.72 14.34 -5.62
C GLY A 399 -4.97 15.72 -5.01
N ALA A 400 -4.02 16.64 -5.18
CA ALA A 400 -4.13 18.03 -4.67
C ALA A 400 -5.34 18.80 -5.23
N LYS A 401 -5.88 18.43 -6.38
CA LYS A 401 -7.08 19.05 -6.96
C LYS A 401 -8.36 18.79 -6.16
N ALA A 402 -8.34 17.80 -5.28
CA ALA A 402 -9.44 17.51 -4.36
C ALA A 402 -9.53 18.52 -3.20
N CYS A 403 -8.63 19.49 -3.09
CA CYS A 403 -8.55 20.42 -1.97
C CYS A 403 -8.91 21.86 -2.38
N ARG A 404 -9.68 22.54 -1.54
CA ARG A 404 -10.03 23.98 -1.65
C ARG A 404 -9.94 24.63 -0.28
N LEU A 405 -9.84 25.96 -0.26
CA LEU A 405 -10.00 26.72 0.99
C LEU A 405 -11.38 26.40 1.62
N ASP A 406 -11.37 26.04 2.89
CA ASP A 406 -12.59 25.78 3.64
C ASP A 406 -13.20 27.11 4.10
N GLN A 407 -14.27 27.52 3.43
CA GLN A 407 -14.94 28.78 3.73
C GLN A 407 -15.51 28.80 5.15
N ASP A 408 -15.98 27.69 5.67
CA ASP A 408 -16.51 27.57 7.03
C ASP A 408 -15.40 27.78 8.08
N GLY A 409 -14.16 27.38 7.78
CA GLY A 409 -12.99 27.58 8.64
C GLY A 409 -12.41 29.01 8.60
N MET A 410 -12.70 29.80 7.56
CA MET A 410 -12.12 31.12 7.37
C MET A 410 -12.52 32.15 8.44
N GLY A 411 -13.64 31.92 9.13
CA GLY A 411 -14.04 32.75 10.27
C GLY A 411 -13.00 32.78 11.40
N LYS A 412 -12.39 31.63 11.68
CA LYS A 412 -11.30 31.51 12.68
C LYS A 412 -10.03 32.24 12.23
N VAL A 413 -9.72 32.17 10.95
CA VAL A 413 -8.58 32.91 10.34
C VAL A 413 -8.79 34.40 10.48
N ALA A 414 -9.96 34.90 10.13
CA ALA A 414 -10.30 36.32 10.24
C ALA A 414 -10.20 36.81 11.70
N ALA A 415 -10.67 36.05 12.67
CA ALA A 415 -10.57 36.38 14.08
C ALA A 415 -9.10 36.45 14.56
N LYS A 416 -8.26 35.49 14.19
CA LYS A 416 -6.82 35.51 14.50
C LYS A 416 -6.11 36.69 13.82
N LEU A 417 -6.41 36.98 12.56
CA LEU A 417 -5.85 38.14 11.85
C LEU A 417 -6.24 39.48 12.51
N ALA A 418 -7.46 39.60 12.97
CA ALA A 418 -7.91 40.79 13.72
C ALA A 418 -7.17 40.90 15.05
N GLY A 419 -6.98 39.80 15.78
CA GLY A 419 -6.21 39.76 17.03
C GLY A 419 -4.74 40.17 16.80
N ASN A 420 -4.09 39.62 15.78
CA ASN A 420 -2.70 39.94 15.44
C ASN A 420 -2.55 41.43 15.07
N LYS A 421 -3.50 42.01 14.32
CA LYS A 421 -3.49 43.42 13.96
C LYS A 421 -3.68 44.33 15.19
N ILE A 422 -4.45 43.89 16.17
CA ILE A 422 -4.62 44.64 17.44
C ILE A 422 -3.32 44.59 18.25
N ASN A 423 -2.68 43.42 18.32
CA ASN A 423 -1.40 43.28 18.99
C ASN A 423 -0.27 44.11 18.35
N GLU A 424 -0.20 44.12 17.00
CA GLU A 424 0.75 44.95 16.24
C GLU A 424 0.56 46.46 16.55
N LYS A 425 -0.69 46.92 16.54
CA LYS A 425 -1.00 48.34 16.90
C LYS A 425 -0.74 48.64 18.38
N LEU A 426 -0.90 47.68 19.28
CA LEU A 426 -0.59 47.79 20.68
C LEU A 426 0.93 47.89 20.89
N GLU A 427 1.71 47.10 20.20
CA GLU A 427 3.17 47.17 20.23
C GLU A 427 3.70 48.49 19.64
N GLU A 428 3.13 48.94 18.52
CA GLU A 428 3.49 50.20 17.89
C GLU A 428 3.17 51.42 18.79
N LYS A 429 2.00 51.40 19.47
CA LYS A 429 1.56 52.50 20.31
C LYS A 429 2.10 52.49 21.74
N LEU A 430 2.34 51.36 22.30
CA LEU A 430 2.78 51.18 23.70
C LEU A 430 4.31 51.06 23.85
N GLY A 431 5.04 50.73 22.77
CA GLY A 431 6.50 50.74 22.69
C GLY A 431 7.21 50.29 23.97
N ASP A 432 8.28 50.95 24.32
CA ASP A 432 9.05 50.71 25.55
C ASP A 432 8.44 51.28 26.84
N LYS A 433 7.22 51.83 26.78
CA LYS A 433 6.55 52.52 27.89
C LYS A 433 5.75 51.60 28.82
N VAL A 434 5.67 50.31 28.52
CA VAL A 434 4.88 49.32 29.29
C VAL A 434 5.73 48.12 29.69
N SER A 435 5.60 47.68 30.97
CA SER A 435 6.36 46.55 31.47
C SER A 435 6.05 45.26 30.73
N PRO A 436 7.04 44.32 30.66
CA PRO A 436 6.84 43.03 29.96
C PRO A 436 5.64 42.24 30.51
N GLU A 437 5.40 42.30 31.82
CA GLU A 437 4.28 41.59 32.47
C GLU A 437 2.91 42.12 32.05
N LEU A 438 2.78 43.42 31.81
CA LEU A 438 1.54 44.01 31.36
C LEU A 438 1.31 43.76 29.86
N LYS A 439 2.39 43.65 29.06
CA LYS A 439 2.32 43.21 27.65
C LYS A 439 1.81 41.77 27.54
N ASP A 440 2.32 40.87 28.38
CA ASP A 440 1.91 39.48 28.38
C ASP A 440 0.48 39.29 28.91
N ALA A 441 0.06 40.06 29.90
CA ALA A 441 -1.33 40.07 30.38
C ALA A 441 -2.32 40.57 29.32
N LEU A 442 -1.96 41.58 28.54
CA LEU A 442 -2.78 42.09 27.45
C LEU A 442 -2.82 41.12 26.27
N LYS A 443 -1.68 40.49 25.91
CA LYS A 443 -1.65 39.40 24.91
C LYS A 443 -2.54 38.22 25.31
N GLY A 444 -2.55 37.85 26.59
CA GLY A 444 -3.39 36.80 27.13
C GLY A 444 -4.90 37.07 27.11
N LEU A 445 -5.32 38.36 27.15
CA LEU A 445 -6.71 38.75 27.07
C LEU A 445 -7.29 38.69 25.66
N PHE A 446 -6.46 38.87 24.63
CA PHE A 446 -6.89 38.91 23.21
C PHE A 446 -6.64 37.61 22.45
N ASN A 447 -5.98 36.60 23.06
CA ASN A 447 -5.72 35.25 22.51
C ASN A 447 -6.64 34.15 23.08
N ARG A 448 -7.72 34.54 23.77
CA ARG A 448 -8.77 33.59 24.19
C ARG A 448 -9.88 33.44 23.19
#